data_c6f531044f4b1e460b4e961e260e2729
#
_entry.id   c6f531044f4b1e460b4e961e260e2729
#
_cell.length_a   1.000
_cell.length_b   1.000
_cell.length_c   1.000
_cell.angle_alpha   90.00
_cell.angle_beta   90.00
_cell.angle_gamma   90.00
#
_symmetry.space_group_name_H-M   'P 1'
#
loop_
_entity.id
_entity.type
_entity.pdbx_description
1 polymer ?
#
loop_
_entity_poly.entity_id
_entity_poly.type
_entity_poly.pdbx_seq_one_letter_code
_entity_poly.pdbx_strand_id
1 'polypeptide(L)'
;MPPAKKRTRTYDPARTRAAVLAQLGHVRRAVATLTPEQLALPTRLGEWTVRELVAHIGTAVTAVERSLDLPEPARPDATLLDWPFATAAEAPAVDASARRLSADHPDPAAHLTAVERGLVERLDAHPGSRLLETEAGALSLADYLVTRTVGLVVHTDDLNAAVPGLDVPYDRQALAAATRLLADALAVRAPGGATEVRIPPYAVVQCVEGPRHTRGTPPNVVETDPLTWVRLACGRLTWKAAVEEAKVAASGERADLAELLPLMS
;
A
#
# COMPACT_ATOMS: atom_id res chain seq x y z
N MET A 1 16.77 0.20 32.29
CA MET A 1 17.36 0.50 30.98
C MET A 1 16.28 1.17 30.13
N PRO A 2 16.55 2.30 29.48
CA PRO A 2 15.58 2.86 28.53
C PRO A 2 15.32 1.84 27.41
N PRO A 3 14.09 1.74 26.88
CA PRO A 3 13.79 0.82 25.79
C PRO A 3 14.68 1.18 24.59
N ALA A 4 15.32 0.16 24.01
CA ALA A 4 16.12 0.36 22.80
C ALA A 4 15.21 0.99 21.72
N LYS A 5 15.60 2.15 21.18
CA LYS A 5 14.89 2.78 20.05
C LYS A 5 14.75 1.73 18.96
N LYS A 6 13.51 1.35 18.63
CA LYS A 6 13.24 0.51 17.44
C LYS A 6 13.92 1.20 16.24
N ARG A 7 14.86 0.52 15.57
CA ARG A 7 15.41 1.04 14.31
C ARG A 7 14.27 1.06 13.31
N THR A 8 13.89 2.24 12.88
CA THR A 8 12.97 2.42 11.76
C THR A 8 13.57 1.76 10.53
N ARG A 9 12.79 0.97 9.82
CA ARG A 9 13.22 0.36 8.56
C ARG A 9 13.53 1.44 7.53
N THR A 10 14.60 1.27 6.79
CA THR A 10 14.97 2.13 5.68
C THR A 10 14.72 1.42 4.36
N TYR A 11 14.26 2.16 3.36
CA TYR A 11 14.02 1.68 2.01
C TYR A 11 15.08 2.26 1.08
N ASP A 12 15.61 1.44 0.18
CA ASP A 12 16.54 1.91 -0.86
C ASP A 12 15.77 2.74 -1.89
N PRO A 13 16.08 4.03 -2.07
CA PRO A 13 15.31 4.92 -2.95
C PRO A 13 15.28 4.46 -4.40
N ALA A 14 16.42 3.94 -4.92
CA ALA A 14 16.50 3.50 -6.31
C ALA A 14 15.65 2.24 -6.55
N ARG A 15 15.69 1.29 -5.60
CA ARG A 15 14.85 0.08 -5.65
C ARG A 15 13.38 0.40 -5.51
N THR A 16 13.01 1.34 -4.62
CA THR A 16 11.62 1.77 -4.44
C THR A 16 11.10 2.43 -5.70
N ARG A 17 11.86 3.35 -6.29
CA ARG A 17 11.53 3.97 -7.57
C ARG A 17 11.30 2.92 -8.67
N ALA A 18 12.24 2.00 -8.83
CA ALA A 18 12.12 0.93 -9.83
C ALA A 18 10.88 0.07 -9.60
N ALA A 19 10.54 -0.25 -8.34
CA ALA A 19 9.37 -1.03 -7.98
C ALA A 19 8.05 -0.31 -8.31
N VAL A 20 7.95 1.00 -8.02
CA VAL A 20 6.78 1.81 -8.39
C VAL A 20 6.57 1.82 -9.89
N LEU A 21 7.63 2.09 -10.67
CA LEU A 21 7.54 2.13 -12.14
C LEU A 21 7.23 0.75 -12.72
N ALA A 22 7.83 -0.32 -12.20
CA ALA A 22 7.55 -1.68 -12.65
C ALA A 22 6.09 -2.07 -12.41
N GLN A 23 5.57 -1.82 -11.19
CA GLN A 23 4.17 -2.15 -10.86
C GLN A 23 3.18 -1.31 -11.66
N LEU A 24 3.42 0.00 -11.82
CA LEU A 24 2.61 0.87 -12.67
C LEU A 24 2.61 0.37 -14.12
N GLY A 25 3.76 0.00 -14.65
CA GLY A 25 3.90 -0.58 -15.99
C GLY A 25 3.15 -1.91 -16.15
N HIS A 26 3.06 -2.76 -15.12
CA HIS A 26 2.23 -3.98 -15.13
C HIS A 26 0.76 -3.61 -15.25
N VAL A 27 0.26 -2.70 -14.41
CA VAL A 27 -1.14 -2.22 -14.45
C VAL A 27 -1.46 -1.59 -15.82
N ARG A 28 -0.61 -0.67 -16.31
CA ARG A 28 -0.83 -0.01 -17.60
C ARG A 28 -0.95 -1.00 -18.76
N ARG A 29 -0.05 -2.00 -18.83
CA ARG A 29 -0.12 -3.03 -19.87
C ARG A 29 -1.40 -3.84 -19.79
N ALA A 30 -1.83 -4.20 -18.60
CA ALA A 30 -3.08 -4.92 -18.38
C ALA A 30 -4.30 -4.09 -18.79
N VAL A 31 -4.35 -2.82 -18.35
CA VAL A 31 -5.45 -1.91 -18.70
C VAL A 31 -5.57 -1.69 -20.21
N ALA A 32 -4.46 -1.69 -20.94
CA ALA A 32 -4.46 -1.58 -22.40
C ALA A 32 -5.12 -2.78 -23.14
N THR A 33 -5.35 -3.89 -22.46
CA THR A 33 -6.03 -5.07 -23.02
C THR A 33 -7.50 -5.17 -22.64
N LEU A 34 -8.01 -4.29 -21.76
CA LEU A 34 -9.37 -4.34 -21.27
C LEU A 34 -10.37 -3.84 -22.33
N THR A 35 -11.48 -4.55 -22.48
CA THR A 35 -12.59 -4.11 -23.32
C THR A 35 -13.45 -3.06 -22.61
N PRO A 36 -14.29 -2.29 -23.35
CA PRO A 36 -15.24 -1.37 -22.73
C PRO A 36 -16.18 -2.05 -21.71
N GLU A 37 -16.59 -3.29 -21.97
CA GLU A 37 -17.44 -4.08 -21.07
C GLU A 37 -16.68 -4.45 -19.78
N GLN A 38 -15.41 -4.82 -19.88
CA GLN A 38 -14.57 -5.09 -18.72
C GLN A 38 -14.31 -3.83 -17.89
N LEU A 39 -14.15 -2.67 -18.53
CA LEU A 39 -14.02 -1.39 -17.84
C LEU A 39 -15.30 -0.98 -17.09
N ALA A 40 -16.46 -1.49 -17.49
CA ALA A 40 -17.74 -1.25 -16.83
C ALA A 40 -18.07 -2.24 -15.70
N LEU A 41 -17.24 -3.27 -15.48
CA LEU A 41 -17.46 -4.23 -14.39
C LEU A 41 -17.37 -3.55 -13.02
N PRO A 42 -18.22 -3.95 -12.06
CA PRO A 42 -18.16 -3.43 -10.69
C PRO A 42 -16.89 -3.93 -10.00
N THR A 43 -16.41 -3.12 -9.04
CA THR A 43 -15.32 -3.51 -8.15
C THR A 43 -15.83 -3.77 -6.74
N ARG A 44 -14.97 -4.23 -5.85
CA ARG A 44 -15.25 -4.32 -4.41
C ARG A 44 -15.08 -2.97 -3.66
N LEU A 45 -14.93 -1.86 -4.39
CA LEU A 45 -14.71 -0.53 -3.84
C LEU A 45 -16.00 0.32 -3.96
N GLY A 46 -17.01 -0.04 -3.19
CA GLY A 46 -18.31 0.65 -3.21
C GLY A 46 -18.95 0.61 -4.59
N GLU A 47 -19.29 1.78 -5.13
CA GLU A 47 -19.95 1.95 -6.43
C GLU A 47 -18.96 2.04 -7.62
N TRP A 48 -17.65 1.88 -7.40
CA TRP A 48 -16.67 2.04 -8.47
C TRP A 48 -16.71 0.89 -9.46
N THR A 49 -16.69 1.24 -10.74
CA THR A 49 -16.34 0.32 -11.81
C THR A 49 -14.82 0.20 -11.95
N VAL A 50 -14.37 -0.73 -12.78
CA VAL A 50 -12.95 -0.86 -13.14
C VAL A 50 -12.39 0.43 -13.71
N ARG A 51 -13.23 1.22 -14.44
CA ARG A 51 -12.83 2.51 -14.99
C ARG A 51 -12.48 3.54 -13.91
N GLU A 52 -13.30 3.68 -12.87
CA GLU A 52 -13.00 4.57 -11.74
C GLU A 52 -11.79 4.10 -10.96
N LEU A 53 -11.63 2.79 -10.77
CA LEU A 53 -10.44 2.23 -10.14
C LEU A 53 -9.16 2.56 -10.91
N VAL A 54 -9.17 2.44 -12.24
CA VAL A 54 -8.02 2.82 -13.10
C VAL A 54 -7.74 4.32 -13.00
N ALA A 55 -8.79 5.17 -13.03
CA ALA A 55 -8.62 6.60 -12.83
C ALA A 55 -8.02 6.95 -11.48
N HIS A 56 -8.44 6.27 -10.41
CA HIS A 56 -7.87 6.42 -9.07
C HIS A 56 -6.39 6.03 -9.03
N ILE A 57 -6.00 4.92 -9.66
CA ILE A 57 -4.58 4.52 -9.75
C ILE A 57 -3.76 5.64 -10.40
N GLY A 58 -4.24 6.21 -11.50
CA GLY A 58 -3.61 7.36 -12.16
C GLY A 58 -3.48 8.56 -11.22
N THR A 59 -4.54 8.89 -10.48
CA THR A 59 -4.55 10.00 -9.51
C THR A 59 -3.53 9.81 -8.39
N ALA A 60 -3.47 8.62 -7.83
CA ALA A 60 -2.54 8.29 -6.74
C ALA A 60 -1.07 8.45 -7.16
N VAL A 61 -0.77 8.17 -8.43
CA VAL A 61 0.57 8.38 -9.01
C VAL A 61 0.81 9.86 -9.32
N THR A 62 -0.15 10.54 -9.94
CA THR A 62 -0.04 11.98 -10.27
C THR A 62 0.02 12.87 -9.02
N ALA A 63 -0.41 12.36 -7.85
CA ALA A 63 -0.22 13.06 -6.58
C ALA A 63 1.26 13.36 -6.30
N VAL A 64 2.18 12.48 -6.72
CA VAL A 64 3.63 12.72 -6.60
C VAL A 64 4.05 13.94 -7.43
N GLU A 65 3.56 14.04 -8.68
CA GLU A 65 3.87 15.15 -9.59
C GLU A 65 3.32 16.46 -9.01
N ARG A 66 2.07 16.46 -8.56
CA ARG A 66 1.42 17.63 -7.95
C ARG A 66 2.17 18.13 -6.71
N SER A 67 2.60 17.20 -5.85
CA SER A 67 3.40 17.58 -4.67
C SER A 67 4.77 18.12 -5.04
N LEU A 68 5.36 17.66 -6.16
CA LEU A 68 6.63 18.21 -6.68
C LEU A 68 6.48 19.62 -7.28
N ASP A 69 5.29 20.01 -7.73
CA ASP A 69 4.99 21.35 -8.24
C ASP A 69 4.77 22.37 -7.12
N LEU A 70 4.55 21.90 -5.89
CA LEU A 70 4.42 22.76 -4.71
C LEU A 70 5.79 23.20 -4.18
N PRO A 71 5.85 24.32 -3.43
CA PRO A 71 7.05 24.71 -2.70
C PRO A 71 7.52 23.57 -1.77
N GLU A 72 8.84 23.39 -1.68
CA GLU A 72 9.41 22.38 -0.79
C GLU A 72 9.21 22.80 0.68
N PRO A 73 8.62 21.92 1.54
CA PRO A 73 8.52 22.17 2.97
C PRO A 73 9.90 22.39 3.60
N ALA A 74 9.99 23.29 4.60
CA ALA A 74 11.25 23.65 5.25
C ALA A 74 11.87 22.50 6.07
N ARG A 75 11.04 21.57 6.55
CA ARG A 75 11.46 20.42 7.37
C ARG A 75 10.41 19.32 7.26
N PRO A 76 10.80 18.03 7.47
CA PRO A 76 9.82 16.96 7.63
C PRO A 76 9.05 17.16 8.96
N ASP A 77 7.76 16.88 8.94
CA ASP A 77 6.88 16.89 10.13
C ASP A 77 6.03 15.62 10.26
N ALA A 78 6.15 14.71 9.31
CA ALA A 78 5.56 13.38 9.34
C ALA A 78 6.60 12.29 9.09
N THR A 79 6.25 11.06 9.44
CA THR A 79 7.03 9.86 9.14
C THR A 79 6.27 8.95 8.19
N LEU A 80 6.98 8.07 7.51
CA LEU A 80 6.38 7.06 6.61
C LEU A 80 5.30 6.22 7.33
N LEU A 81 5.43 5.99 8.64
CA LEU A 81 4.49 5.18 9.42
C LEU A 81 3.22 5.95 9.85
N ASP A 82 3.16 7.26 9.65
CA ASP A 82 1.94 8.04 9.88
C ASP A 82 0.96 7.91 8.70
N TRP A 83 1.49 7.68 7.50
CA TRP A 83 0.71 7.62 6.27
C TRP A 83 -0.44 6.58 6.29
N PRO A 84 -0.26 5.31 6.73
CA PRO A 84 -1.36 4.33 6.73
C PRO A 84 -2.58 4.78 7.54
N PHE A 85 -2.38 5.63 8.55
CA PHE A 85 -3.43 6.12 9.44
C PHE A 85 -4.07 7.44 8.97
N ALA A 86 -3.46 8.13 8.00
CA ALA A 86 -3.99 9.37 7.42
C ALA A 86 -4.99 9.11 6.27
N THR A 87 -4.94 7.95 5.62
CA THR A 87 -5.68 7.67 4.37
C THR A 87 -7.20 7.71 4.49
N ALA A 88 -7.76 7.31 5.63
CA ALA A 88 -9.21 7.23 5.83
C ALA A 88 -9.91 8.61 5.72
N ALA A 89 -9.24 9.69 6.11
CA ALA A 89 -9.78 11.03 6.04
C ALA A 89 -9.98 11.54 4.60
N GLU A 90 -9.22 10.98 3.65
CA GLU A 90 -9.22 11.40 2.24
C GLU A 90 -10.28 10.68 1.40
N ALA A 91 -10.95 9.64 1.92
CA ALA A 91 -11.84 8.79 1.15
C ALA A 91 -12.94 9.55 0.35
N PRO A 92 -13.65 10.56 0.89
CA PRO A 92 -14.66 11.29 0.12
C PRO A 92 -14.07 12.12 -1.04
N ALA A 93 -12.90 12.73 -0.84
CA ALA A 93 -12.21 13.52 -1.86
C ALA A 93 -11.67 12.61 -2.97
N VAL A 94 -11.18 11.43 -2.59
CA VAL A 94 -10.71 10.38 -3.50
C VAL A 94 -11.86 9.88 -4.39
N ASP A 95 -13.04 9.59 -3.82
CA ASP A 95 -14.23 9.16 -4.59
C ASP A 95 -14.62 10.20 -5.64
N ALA A 96 -14.80 11.45 -5.23
CA ALA A 96 -15.16 12.54 -6.13
C ALA A 96 -14.11 12.74 -7.26
N SER A 97 -12.83 12.59 -6.93
CA SER A 97 -11.73 12.72 -7.90
C SER A 97 -11.71 11.57 -8.90
N ALA A 98 -11.90 10.32 -8.44
CA ALA A 98 -11.92 9.14 -9.31
C ALA A 98 -13.06 9.23 -10.34
N ARG A 99 -14.28 9.59 -9.91
CA ARG A 99 -15.43 9.77 -10.81
C ARG A 99 -15.21 10.87 -11.86
N ARG A 100 -14.70 12.03 -11.43
CA ARG A 100 -14.40 13.12 -12.34
C ARG A 100 -13.36 12.73 -13.38
N LEU A 101 -12.23 12.17 -12.95
CA LEU A 101 -11.13 11.81 -13.84
C LEU A 101 -11.50 10.66 -14.79
N SER A 102 -12.34 9.73 -14.34
CA SER A 102 -12.84 8.68 -15.23
C SER A 102 -13.69 9.24 -16.38
N ALA A 103 -14.43 10.32 -16.12
CA ALA A 103 -15.19 11.03 -17.15
C ALA A 103 -14.30 11.89 -18.08
N ASP A 104 -13.28 12.55 -17.52
CA ASP A 104 -12.36 13.43 -18.25
C ASP A 104 -11.39 12.64 -19.14
N HIS A 105 -11.12 11.36 -18.83
CA HIS A 105 -10.20 10.49 -19.57
C HIS A 105 -10.91 9.26 -20.14
N PRO A 106 -11.55 9.38 -21.32
CA PRO A 106 -12.30 8.28 -21.93
C PRO A 106 -11.43 7.09 -22.35
N ASP A 107 -10.12 7.31 -22.54
CA ASP A 107 -9.12 6.27 -22.78
C ASP A 107 -8.21 6.08 -21.55
N PRO A 108 -8.53 5.12 -20.66
CA PRO A 108 -7.74 4.88 -19.45
C PRO A 108 -6.30 4.41 -19.74
N ALA A 109 -6.08 3.71 -20.85
CA ALA A 109 -4.74 3.22 -21.21
C ALA A 109 -3.82 4.36 -21.66
N ALA A 110 -4.35 5.28 -22.48
CA ALA A 110 -3.64 6.48 -22.86
C ALA A 110 -3.35 7.38 -21.66
N HIS A 111 -4.31 7.51 -20.73
CA HIS A 111 -4.14 8.26 -19.50
C HIS A 111 -2.99 7.68 -18.65
N LEU A 112 -2.98 6.38 -18.34
CA LEU A 112 -1.90 5.76 -17.57
C LEU A 112 -0.55 5.85 -18.28
N THR A 113 -0.52 5.84 -19.61
CA THR A 113 0.73 6.03 -20.37
C THR A 113 1.29 7.45 -20.18
N ALA A 114 0.44 8.46 -20.16
CA ALA A 114 0.83 9.83 -19.88
C ALA A 114 1.33 10.00 -18.44
N VAL A 115 0.61 9.40 -17.47
CA VAL A 115 0.98 9.38 -16.04
C VAL A 115 2.34 8.73 -15.83
N GLU A 116 2.60 7.56 -16.43
CA GLU A 116 3.90 6.88 -16.29
C GLU A 116 5.05 7.74 -16.83
N ARG A 117 4.86 8.35 -18.01
CA ARG A 117 5.86 9.24 -18.61
C ARG A 117 6.13 10.45 -17.73
N GLY A 118 5.09 11.16 -17.28
CA GLY A 118 5.23 12.33 -16.42
C GLY A 118 5.96 11.99 -15.12
N LEU A 119 5.59 10.87 -14.48
CA LEU A 119 6.28 10.40 -13.27
C LEU A 119 7.77 10.17 -13.53
N VAL A 120 8.15 9.50 -14.62
CA VAL A 120 9.58 9.25 -14.95
C VAL A 120 10.34 10.57 -15.08
N GLU A 121 9.82 11.53 -15.86
CA GLU A 121 10.42 12.84 -16.06
C GLU A 121 10.63 13.59 -14.75
N ARG A 122 9.63 13.58 -13.85
CA ARG A 122 9.70 14.24 -12.55
C ARG A 122 10.70 13.55 -11.61
N LEU A 123 10.72 12.22 -11.59
CA LEU A 123 11.67 11.46 -10.75
C LEU A 123 13.12 11.62 -11.21
N ASP A 124 13.37 11.88 -12.51
CA ASP A 124 14.70 12.19 -13.02
C ASP A 124 15.17 13.59 -12.63
N ALA A 125 14.23 14.52 -12.51
CA ALA A 125 14.51 15.93 -12.20
C ALA A 125 14.73 16.21 -10.71
N HIS A 126 14.30 15.30 -9.80
CA HIS A 126 14.29 15.57 -8.36
C HIS A 126 14.99 14.48 -7.54
N PRO A 127 15.83 14.86 -6.53
CA PRO A 127 16.46 13.89 -5.64
C PRO A 127 15.42 13.27 -4.68
N GLY A 128 15.64 12.02 -4.28
CA GLY A 128 14.76 11.33 -3.34
C GLY A 128 14.65 11.98 -1.94
N SER A 129 15.59 12.86 -1.60
CA SER A 129 15.58 13.63 -0.35
C SER A 129 14.67 14.86 -0.38
N ARG A 130 14.18 15.30 -1.57
CA ARG A 130 13.25 16.43 -1.68
C ARG A 130 12.02 16.18 -0.82
N LEU A 131 11.64 17.18 -0.02
CA LEU A 131 10.44 17.12 0.80
C LEU A 131 9.20 17.47 -0.04
N LEU A 132 8.13 16.74 0.22
CA LEU A 132 6.83 16.89 -0.42
C LEU A 132 5.76 17.11 0.64
N GLU A 133 4.86 18.04 0.39
CA GLU A 133 3.60 18.12 1.14
C GLU A 133 2.70 16.97 0.71
N THR A 134 2.26 16.16 1.67
CA THR A 134 1.43 14.98 1.45
C THR A 134 0.22 14.98 2.39
N GLU A 135 -0.71 14.04 2.18
CA GLU A 135 -1.87 13.81 3.05
C GLU A 135 -1.50 13.47 4.50
N ALA A 136 -0.29 12.98 4.74
CA ALA A 136 0.22 12.65 6.08
C ALA A 136 1.11 13.75 6.68
N GLY A 137 1.36 14.84 5.93
CA GLY A 137 2.34 15.87 6.26
C GLY A 137 3.58 15.82 5.36
N ALA A 138 4.64 16.54 5.74
CA ALA A 138 5.85 16.68 4.95
C ALA A 138 6.73 15.41 5.02
N LEU A 139 6.82 14.68 3.91
CA LEU A 139 7.63 13.47 3.73
C LEU A 139 8.71 13.66 2.67
N SER A 140 9.78 12.86 2.72
CA SER A 140 10.72 12.79 1.60
C SER A 140 10.06 12.13 0.38
N LEU A 141 10.46 12.52 -0.84
CA LEU A 141 10.04 11.87 -2.09
C LEU A 141 10.30 10.36 -2.03
N ALA A 142 11.44 9.94 -1.47
CA ALA A 142 11.78 8.51 -1.33
C ALA A 142 10.76 7.77 -0.44
N ASP A 143 10.36 8.35 0.70
CA ASP A 143 9.37 7.75 1.59
C ASP A 143 7.97 7.79 0.97
N TYR A 144 7.62 8.89 0.30
CA TYR A 144 6.34 8.98 -0.38
C TYR A 144 6.18 7.94 -1.50
N LEU A 145 7.26 7.60 -2.22
CA LEU A 145 7.25 6.52 -3.20
C LEU A 145 7.01 5.13 -2.54
N VAL A 146 7.44 4.92 -1.29
CA VAL A 146 7.11 3.67 -0.58
C VAL A 146 5.60 3.53 -0.41
N THR A 147 4.90 4.62 -0.09
CA THR A 147 3.43 4.59 0.04
C THR A 147 2.75 4.25 -1.29
N ARG A 148 3.33 4.67 -2.42
CA ARG A 148 2.78 4.35 -3.76
C ARG A 148 2.88 2.86 -4.07
N THR A 149 3.88 2.14 -3.52
CA THR A 149 3.93 0.66 -3.67
C THR A 149 2.71 -0.01 -3.02
N VAL A 150 2.25 0.49 -1.86
CA VAL A 150 1.05 -0.04 -1.19
C VAL A 150 -0.17 0.17 -2.08
N GLY A 151 -0.43 1.40 -2.51
CA GLY A 151 -1.58 1.71 -3.37
C GLY A 151 -1.58 0.89 -4.66
N LEU A 152 -0.44 0.81 -5.35
CA LEU A 152 -0.31 0.04 -6.59
C LEU A 152 -0.55 -1.46 -6.37
N VAL A 153 -0.01 -2.07 -5.30
CA VAL A 153 -0.21 -3.49 -4.99
C VAL A 153 -1.67 -3.77 -4.64
N VAL A 154 -2.28 -2.95 -3.77
CA VAL A 154 -3.67 -3.11 -3.35
C VAL A 154 -4.62 -2.98 -4.54
N HIS A 155 -4.44 -1.96 -5.37
CA HIS A 155 -5.32 -1.74 -6.51
C HIS A 155 -5.05 -2.69 -7.69
N THR A 156 -3.84 -3.26 -7.79
CA THR A 156 -3.61 -4.43 -8.67
C THR A 156 -4.45 -5.62 -8.23
N ASP A 157 -4.54 -5.88 -6.92
CA ASP A 157 -5.38 -6.94 -6.37
C ASP A 157 -6.88 -6.64 -6.57
N ASP A 158 -7.29 -5.38 -6.45
CA ASP A 158 -8.66 -4.95 -6.73
C ASP A 158 -9.02 -5.17 -8.22
N LEU A 159 -8.10 -4.89 -9.16
CA LEU A 159 -8.27 -5.14 -10.61
C LEU A 159 -8.40 -6.65 -10.92
N ASN A 160 -7.49 -7.46 -10.37
CA ASN A 160 -7.50 -8.92 -10.55
C ASN A 160 -8.79 -9.55 -9.98
N ALA A 161 -9.34 -8.99 -8.91
CA ALA A 161 -10.59 -9.45 -8.33
C ALA A 161 -11.83 -9.02 -9.15
N ALA A 162 -11.78 -7.85 -9.80
CA ALA A 162 -12.92 -7.28 -10.53
C ALA A 162 -13.08 -7.85 -11.95
N VAL A 163 -11.98 -8.22 -12.62
CA VAL A 163 -12.01 -8.64 -14.03
C VAL A 163 -11.72 -10.15 -14.14
N PRO A 164 -12.71 -10.98 -14.49
CA PRO A 164 -12.52 -12.41 -14.63
C PRO A 164 -11.42 -12.75 -15.65
N GLY A 165 -10.47 -13.59 -15.23
CA GLY A 165 -9.36 -14.03 -16.07
C GLY A 165 -8.19 -13.02 -16.19
N LEU A 166 -8.28 -11.86 -15.56
CA LEU A 166 -7.17 -10.93 -15.46
C LEU A 166 -6.21 -11.42 -14.37
N ASP A 167 -4.91 -11.43 -14.69
CA ASP A 167 -3.83 -11.78 -13.74
C ASP A 167 -2.66 -10.81 -13.93
N VAL A 168 -2.82 -9.61 -13.38
CA VAL A 168 -1.77 -8.60 -13.37
C VAL A 168 -0.71 -9.02 -12.35
N PRO A 169 0.56 -9.20 -12.75
CA PRO A 169 1.58 -9.65 -11.84
C PRO A 169 1.97 -8.57 -10.82
N TYR A 170 2.42 -9.02 -9.65
CA TYR A 170 2.98 -8.15 -8.62
C TYR A 170 4.49 -8.06 -8.78
N ASP A 171 5.01 -6.84 -8.88
CA ASP A 171 6.45 -6.63 -8.77
C ASP A 171 6.93 -7.07 -7.38
N ARG A 172 7.98 -7.88 -7.35
CA ARG A 172 8.48 -8.48 -6.12
C ARG A 172 8.91 -7.42 -5.08
N GLN A 173 9.52 -6.32 -5.53
CA GLN A 173 10.01 -5.28 -4.61
C GLN A 173 8.85 -4.38 -4.16
N ALA A 174 7.86 -4.11 -5.02
CA ALA A 174 6.65 -3.39 -4.64
C ALA A 174 5.87 -4.16 -3.57
N LEU A 175 5.62 -5.46 -3.78
CA LEU A 175 4.96 -6.31 -2.79
C LEU A 175 5.76 -6.41 -1.48
N ALA A 176 7.10 -6.52 -1.56
CA ALA A 176 7.95 -6.54 -0.38
C ALA A 176 7.91 -5.22 0.41
N ALA A 177 7.92 -4.07 -0.27
CA ALA A 177 7.85 -2.76 0.36
C ALA A 177 6.49 -2.53 1.02
N ALA A 178 5.39 -2.83 0.32
CA ALA A 178 4.02 -2.75 0.85
C ALA A 178 3.86 -3.65 2.10
N THR A 179 4.28 -4.90 2.02
CA THR A 179 4.23 -5.86 3.14
C THR A 179 4.96 -5.32 4.37
N ARG A 180 6.18 -4.79 4.18
CA ARG A 180 7.02 -4.29 5.28
C ARG A 180 6.44 -3.04 5.91
N LEU A 181 5.96 -2.09 5.10
CA LEU A 181 5.34 -0.87 5.63
C LEU A 181 4.13 -1.19 6.49
N LEU A 182 3.23 -2.02 6.00
CA LEU A 182 2.03 -2.42 6.73
C LEU A 182 2.35 -3.25 7.98
N ALA A 183 3.37 -4.11 7.95
CA ALA A 183 3.81 -4.85 9.12
C ALA A 183 4.40 -3.92 10.21
N ASP A 184 5.22 -2.94 9.80
CA ASP A 184 5.77 -1.95 10.73
C ASP A 184 4.66 -1.03 11.28
N ALA A 185 3.62 -0.69 10.48
CA ALA A 185 2.44 0.06 10.93
C ALA A 185 1.62 -0.71 11.98
N LEU A 186 1.43 -2.03 11.83
CA LEU A 186 0.82 -2.86 12.87
C LEU A 186 1.58 -2.75 14.19
N ALA A 187 2.91 -2.82 14.14
CA ALA A 187 3.74 -2.72 15.33
C ALA A 187 3.73 -1.32 15.98
N VAL A 188 3.32 -0.28 15.25
CA VAL A 188 3.03 1.07 15.78
C VAL A 188 1.64 1.13 16.38
N ARG A 189 0.64 0.60 15.70
CA ARG A 189 -0.77 0.58 16.18
C ARG A 189 -0.93 -0.21 17.48
N ALA A 190 -0.24 -1.33 17.60
CA ALA A 190 -0.30 -2.21 18.77
C ALA A 190 1.11 -2.49 19.30
N PRO A 191 1.74 -1.52 20.00
CA PRO A 191 3.10 -1.67 20.47
C PRO A 191 3.19 -2.76 21.54
N GLY A 192 4.26 -3.60 21.46
CA GLY A 192 4.50 -4.66 22.41
C GLY A 192 5.33 -5.80 21.84
N GLY A 193 5.32 -6.93 22.52
CA GLY A 193 6.13 -8.09 22.14
C GLY A 193 5.47 -9.43 22.42
N ALA A 194 4.16 -9.42 22.76
CA ALA A 194 3.45 -10.64 23.12
C ALA A 194 3.18 -11.55 21.93
N THR A 195 3.02 -10.99 20.72
CA THR A 195 2.69 -11.72 19.50
C THR A 195 3.72 -11.44 18.41
N GLU A 196 4.21 -12.50 17.77
CA GLU A 196 5.09 -12.41 16.60
C GLU A 196 4.27 -12.65 15.33
N VAL A 197 4.32 -11.69 14.42
CA VAL A 197 3.66 -11.78 13.11
C VAL A 197 4.72 -12.00 12.04
N ARG A 198 4.61 -13.12 11.33
CA ARG A 198 5.52 -13.57 10.28
C ARG A 198 4.85 -13.49 8.93
N ILE A 199 5.52 -12.82 8.00
CA ILE A 199 5.06 -12.67 6.62
C ILE A 199 6.23 -13.02 5.69
N PRO A 200 6.56 -14.32 5.59
CA PRO A 200 7.70 -14.74 4.79
C PRO A 200 7.48 -14.44 3.30
N PRO A 201 8.52 -14.08 2.56
CA PRO A 201 9.92 -13.90 3.01
C PRO A 201 10.25 -12.45 3.42
N TYR A 202 9.26 -11.56 3.64
CA TYR A 202 9.48 -10.12 3.65
C TYR A 202 9.55 -9.48 5.02
N ALA A 203 8.78 -9.94 6.00
CA ALA A 203 8.72 -9.29 7.30
C ALA A 203 8.51 -10.26 8.47
N VAL A 204 9.06 -9.89 9.63
CA VAL A 204 8.70 -10.40 10.94
C VAL A 204 8.63 -9.19 11.87
N VAL A 205 7.51 -9.02 12.58
CA VAL A 205 7.32 -7.96 13.57
C VAL A 205 6.75 -8.53 14.85
N GLN A 206 6.98 -7.82 15.95
CA GLN A 206 6.36 -8.11 17.24
C GLN A 206 5.39 -6.98 17.58
N CYS A 207 4.20 -7.35 18.02
CA CYS A 207 3.11 -6.45 18.40
C CYS A 207 2.37 -6.99 19.62
N VAL A 208 1.30 -6.29 20.02
CA VAL A 208 0.47 -6.58 21.18
C VAL A 208 1.22 -6.39 22.50
N GLU A 209 0.60 -5.69 23.44
CA GLU A 209 1.17 -5.41 24.75
C GLU A 209 1.61 -6.70 25.46
N GLY A 210 2.80 -6.66 26.06
CA GLY A 210 3.39 -7.76 26.80
C GLY A 210 4.90 -7.88 26.58
N PRO A 211 5.55 -8.80 27.29
CA PRO A 211 6.99 -8.95 27.24
C PRO A 211 7.44 -9.41 25.86
N ARG A 212 8.56 -8.85 25.42
CA ARG A 212 9.20 -9.24 24.17
C ARG A 212 9.79 -10.65 24.30
N HIS A 213 9.41 -11.52 23.39
CA HIS A 213 10.02 -12.83 23.29
C HIS A 213 11.40 -12.73 22.62
N THR A 214 12.44 -13.30 23.24
CA THR A 214 13.82 -13.16 22.77
C THR A 214 14.54 -14.50 22.58
N ARG A 215 13.98 -15.60 23.05
CA ARG A 215 14.58 -16.95 22.95
C ARG A 215 13.50 -18.02 22.83
N GLY A 216 13.77 -19.05 22.01
CA GLY A 216 12.85 -20.17 21.78
C GLY A 216 11.67 -19.82 20.87
N THR A 217 10.63 -20.65 20.90
CA THR A 217 9.40 -20.42 20.11
C THR A 217 8.53 -19.36 20.80
N PRO A 218 8.08 -18.30 20.11
CA PRO A 218 7.16 -17.33 20.67
C PRO A 218 5.85 -18.00 21.12
N PRO A 219 5.25 -17.56 22.24
CA PRO A 219 4.01 -18.13 22.76
C PRO A 219 2.79 -17.83 21.87
N ASN A 220 2.84 -16.74 21.13
CA ASN A 220 1.79 -16.34 20.20
C ASN A 220 2.41 -16.01 18.86
N VAL A 221 1.96 -16.70 17.81
CA VAL A 221 2.48 -16.56 16.45
C VAL A 221 1.32 -16.44 15.49
N VAL A 222 1.44 -15.49 14.57
CA VAL A 222 0.60 -15.36 13.38
C VAL A 222 1.50 -15.48 12.17
N GLU A 223 1.14 -16.35 11.22
CA GLU A 223 1.89 -16.52 9.96
C GLU A 223 0.94 -16.47 8.78
N THR A 224 1.32 -15.73 7.73
CA THR A 224 0.55 -15.59 6.50
C THR A 224 1.46 -15.21 5.33
N ASP A 225 0.99 -15.39 4.11
CA ASP A 225 1.68 -14.93 2.91
C ASP A 225 1.57 -13.40 2.71
N PRO A 226 2.44 -12.79 1.88
CA PRO A 226 2.47 -11.34 1.70
C PRO A 226 1.18 -10.74 1.12
N LEU A 227 0.52 -11.41 0.18
CA LEU A 227 -0.68 -10.86 -0.45
C LEU A 227 -1.88 -10.97 0.50
N THR A 228 -2.03 -12.06 1.20
CA THR A 228 -3.03 -12.22 2.27
C THR A 228 -2.82 -11.15 3.35
N TRP A 229 -1.57 -10.89 3.75
CA TRP A 229 -1.26 -9.82 4.69
C TRP A 229 -1.72 -8.45 4.19
N VAL A 230 -1.41 -8.08 2.94
CA VAL A 230 -1.83 -6.80 2.35
C VAL A 230 -3.36 -6.71 2.32
N ARG A 231 -4.06 -7.78 1.94
CA ARG A 231 -5.53 -7.84 1.93
C ARG A 231 -6.13 -7.61 3.31
N LEU A 232 -5.57 -8.23 4.35
CA LEU A 232 -5.99 -8.04 5.74
C LEU A 232 -5.76 -6.61 6.21
N ALA A 233 -4.55 -6.10 5.98
CA ALA A 233 -4.15 -4.77 6.42
C ALA A 233 -4.94 -3.63 5.75
N CYS A 234 -5.46 -3.87 4.53
CA CYS A 234 -6.23 -2.90 3.76
C CYS A 234 -7.73 -3.24 3.65
N GLY A 235 -8.24 -4.15 4.47
CA GLY A 235 -9.67 -4.46 4.57
C GLY A 235 -10.27 -5.21 3.37
N ARG A 236 -9.42 -5.85 2.52
CA ARG A 236 -9.87 -6.67 1.37
C ARG A 236 -10.20 -8.10 1.75
N LEU A 237 -9.82 -8.50 2.96
CA LEU A 237 -10.10 -9.80 3.54
C LEU A 237 -10.33 -9.60 5.05
N THR A 238 -11.37 -10.20 5.61
CA THR A 238 -11.60 -10.16 7.06
C THR A 238 -10.70 -11.18 7.76
N TRP A 239 -10.31 -10.89 9.01
CA TRP A 239 -9.55 -11.82 9.83
C TRP A 239 -10.23 -13.19 9.95
N LYS A 240 -11.53 -13.18 10.21
CA LYS A 240 -12.34 -14.39 10.35
C LYS A 240 -12.25 -15.26 9.09
N ALA A 241 -12.51 -14.66 7.91
CA ALA A 241 -12.45 -15.40 6.65
C ALA A 241 -11.05 -15.94 6.36
N ALA A 242 -9.99 -15.16 6.66
CA ALA A 242 -8.61 -15.60 6.44
C ALA A 242 -8.24 -16.83 7.31
N VAL A 243 -8.73 -16.89 8.54
CA VAL A 243 -8.50 -18.04 9.43
C VAL A 243 -9.34 -19.26 8.98
N GLU A 244 -10.62 -19.06 8.65
CA GLU A 244 -11.51 -20.12 8.15
C GLU A 244 -11.01 -20.74 6.84
N GLU A 245 -10.40 -19.95 5.96
CA GLU A 245 -9.82 -20.38 4.68
C GLU A 245 -8.37 -20.89 4.81
N ALA A 246 -7.84 -21.01 6.05
CA ALA A 246 -6.46 -21.40 6.34
C ALA A 246 -5.38 -20.54 5.64
N LYS A 247 -5.70 -19.29 5.32
CA LYS A 247 -4.76 -18.28 4.77
C LYS A 247 -3.90 -17.65 5.87
N VAL A 248 -4.35 -17.77 7.12
CA VAL A 248 -3.63 -17.34 8.31
C VAL A 248 -3.51 -18.51 9.26
N ALA A 249 -2.30 -18.80 9.69
CA ALA A 249 -2.03 -19.69 10.81
C ALA A 249 -1.81 -18.84 12.07
N ALA A 250 -2.72 -18.97 13.05
CA ALA A 250 -2.65 -18.26 14.32
C ALA A 250 -2.60 -19.27 15.47
N SER A 251 -1.64 -19.12 16.37
CA SER A 251 -1.50 -19.98 17.54
C SER A 251 -1.12 -19.18 18.79
N GLY A 252 -1.73 -19.53 19.92
CA GLY A 252 -1.58 -18.84 21.20
C GLY A 252 -2.76 -17.91 21.53
N GLU A 253 -2.94 -17.63 22.83
CA GLU A 253 -4.09 -16.87 23.34
C GLU A 253 -4.17 -15.41 22.86
N ARG A 254 -3.03 -14.83 22.45
CA ARG A 254 -2.91 -13.45 21.97
C ARG A 254 -2.60 -13.37 20.47
N ALA A 255 -2.93 -14.41 19.72
CA ALA A 255 -2.70 -14.47 18.27
C ALA A 255 -3.89 -13.96 17.44
N ASP A 256 -4.99 -13.53 18.07
CA ASP A 256 -6.10 -12.90 17.38
C ASP A 256 -5.79 -11.42 17.12
N LEU A 257 -5.79 -11.01 15.84
CA LEU A 257 -5.53 -9.65 15.41
C LEU A 257 -6.78 -8.95 14.84
N ALA A 258 -7.97 -9.53 14.98
CA ALA A 258 -9.21 -9.00 14.39
C ALA A 258 -9.47 -7.53 14.75
N GLU A 259 -9.29 -7.17 16.03
CA GLU A 259 -9.52 -5.81 16.54
C GLU A 259 -8.46 -4.77 16.04
N LEU A 260 -7.34 -5.26 15.50
CA LEU A 260 -6.23 -4.43 15.03
C LEU A 260 -6.28 -4.19 13.52
N LEU A 261 -7.14 -4.91 12.81
CA LEU A 261 -7.26 -4.87 11.35
C LEU A 261 -8.66 -4.40 10.93
N PRO A 262 -8.78 -3.68 9.80
CA PRO A 262 -7.69 -3.23 8.95
C PRO A 262 -6.88 -2.07 9.54
N LEU A 263 -5.67 -1.84 8.98
CA LEU A 263 -4.82 -0.69 9.31
C LEU A 263 -5.21 0.53 8.49
N MET A 264 -5.66 0.29 7.26
CA MET A 264 -6.10 1.28 6.27
C MET A 264 -7.51 0.92 5.83
N SER A 265 -8.35 1.90 5.61
CA SER A 265 -9.74 1.75 5.14
C SER A 265 -10.04 2.74 4.01
#